data_bff65fd07ba312000e95ad360522c3cf
#
_entry.id   bff65fd07ba312000e95ad360522c3cf
#
_cell.length_a   1.000
_cell.length_b   1.000
_cell.length_c   1.000
_cell.angle_alpha   90.00
_cell.angle_beta   90.00
_cell.angle_gamma   90.00
#
_symmetry.space_group_name_H-M   'P 1'
#
loop_
_entity.id
_entity.type
_entity.pdbx_description
1 polymer ?
#
loop_
_entity_poly.entity_id
_entity_poly.type
_entity_poly.pdbx_seq_one_letter_code
_entity_poly.pdbx_strand_id
1 'polypeptide(L)'
;MAKYAMVIDTRSCLGCGACIAACDLENDTEWRDGRRRTHVPEFFFGEFPNVTRLFVPRLCMHCENPPCVSVCPTGASYKNEDGVVLVHHDICIGCKYCIVACPYMARYLDERKGVIDKCTFCYDNRVTQGRLPACVETCVGHARIFGDLEDPNSEVYKLAKSGVAVQLRPDLLTDPKVFYIRRAVEE
;
A
#
# COMPACT_ATOMS: atom_id res chain seq x y z
N MET A 1 -15.56 -7.47 -12.91
CA MET A 1 -14.13 -7.15 -12.83
C MET A 1 -13.79 -7.04 -11.36
N ALA A 2 -12.69 -7.61 -10.94
CA ALA A 2 -12.27 -7.51 -9.53
C ALA A 2 -11.93 -6.05 -9.17
N LYS A 3 -12.11 -5.67 -7.91
CA LYS A 3 -11.58 -4.41 -7.37
C LYS A 3 -10.67 -4.70 -6.19
N TYR A 4 -9.42 -4.94 -6.49
CA TYR A 4 -8.46 -5.33 -5.47
C TYR A 4 -8.22 -4.26 -4.42
N ALA A 5 -8.20 -4.71 -3.17
CA ALA A 5 -7.95 -3.87 -2.01
C ALA A 5 -7.18 -4.63 -0.93
N MET A 6 -6.70 -3.90 0.05
CA MET A 6 -5.98 -4.47 1.19
C MET A 6 -6.54 -3.89 2.49
N VAL A 7 -6.67 -4.72 3.50
CA VAL A 7 -6.89 -4.28 4.88
C VAL A 7 -5.60 -4.52 5.67
N ILE A 8 -5.22 -3.54 6.46
CA ILE A 8 -4.08 -3.61 7.37
C ILE A 8 -4.59 -3.53 8.81
N ASP A 9 -4.43 -4.63 9.55
CA ASP A 9 -4.76 -4.66 10.97
C ASP A 9 -3.53 -4.26 11.79
N THR A 10 -3.52 -3.03 12.29
CA THR A 10 -2.41 -2.51 13.10
C THR A 10 -2.33 -3.15 14.48
N ARG A 11 -3.39 -3.84 14.93
CA ARG A 11 -3.41 -4.57 16.20
C ARG A 11 -2.57 -5.84 16.14
N SER A 12 -2.53 -6.48 14.94
CA SER A 12 -1.83 -7.73 14.69
C SER A 12 -0.42 -7.52 14.13
N CYS A 13 -0.04 -6.28 13.78
CA CYS A 13 1.27 -5.99 13.23
C CYS A 13 2.36 -6.08 14.30
N LEU A 14 3.34 -6.97 14.09
CA LEU A 14 4.46 -7.20 15.01
C LEU A 14 5.68 -6.31 14.72
N GLY A 15 5.67 -5.51 13.66
CA GLY A 15 6.83 -4.70 13.26
C GLY A 15 8.04 -5.50 12.76
N CYS A 16 7.87 -6.80 12.44
CA CYS A 16 8.97 -7.73 12.15
C CYS A 16 9.73 -7.46 10.84
N GLY A 17 9.20 -6.62 9.94
CA GLY A 17 9.84 -6.29 8.66
C GLY A 17 9.76 -7.36 7.57
N ALA A 18 9.20 -8.55 7.82
CA ALA A 18 9.13 -9.63 6.83
C ALA A 18 8.43 -9.21 5.53
N CYS A 19 7.39 -8.39 5.63
CA CYS A 19 6.69 -7.83 4.46
C CYS A 19 7.56 -6.89 3.61
N ILE A 20 8.54 -6.22 4.21
CA ILE A 20 9.50 -5.35 3.52
C ILE A 20 10.46 -6.24 2.73
N ALA A 21 11.11 -7.19 3.40
CA ALA A 21 12.06 -8.11 2.77
C ALA A 21 11.41 -8.91 1.62
N ALA A 22 10.21 -9.45 1.84
CA ALA A 22 9.47 -10.17 0.80
C ALA A 22 9.13 -9.28 -0.40
N CYS A 23 8.77 -8.00 -0.17
CA CYS A 23 8.48 -7.06 -1.24
C CYS A 23 9.75 -6.73 -2.05
N ASP A 24 10.86 -6.52 -1.37
CA ASP A 24 12.15 -6.19 -2.01
C ASP A 24 12.64 -7.35 -2.88
N LEU A 25 12.56 -8.59 -2.40
CA LEU A 25 12.95 -9.78 -3.14
C LEU A 25 12.03 -10.07 -4.34
N GLU A 26 10.71 -9.97 -4.14
CA GLU A 26 9.72 -10.28 -5.18
C GLU A 26 9.76 -9.28 -6.34
N ASN A 27 10.03 -8.01 -6.05
CA ASN A 27 9.87 -6.92 -7.02
C ASN A 27 11.19 -6.28 -7.45
N ASP A 28 12.34 -6.81 -7.04
CA ASP A 28 13.66 -6.21 -7.28
C ASP A 28 13.66 -4.71 -7.00
N THR A 29 13.21 -4.32 -5.79
CA THR A 29 13.11 -2.91 -5.45
C THR A 29 14.45 -2.35 -5.03
N GLU A 30 14.66 -1.05 -5.29
CA GLU A 30 15.79 -0.36 -4.72
C GLU A 30 15.57 -0.19 -3.21
N TRP A 31 16.44 -0.80 -2.40
CA TRP A 31 16.35 -0.74 -0.93
C TRP A 31 17.29 0.31 -0.31
N ARG A 32 18.10 0.98 -1.12
CA ARG A 32 19.04 2.01 -0.68
C ARG A 32 18.28 3.26 -0.20
N ASP A 33 18.83 3.95 0.77
CA ASP A 33 18.31 5.21 1.32
C ASP A 33 16.86 5.14 1.84
N GLY A 34 16.38 3.94 2.22
CA GLY A 34 15.03 3.75 2.74
C GLY A 34 13.91 3.85 1.69
N ARG A 35 14.23 3.94 0.40
CA ARG A 35 13.25 3.99 -0.69
C ARG A 35 12.72 2.60 -0.99
N ARG A 36 11.47 2.34 -0.64
CA ARG A 36 10.85 1.01 -0.75
C ARG A 36 9.38 1.12 -1.10
N ARG A 37 8.84 0.06 -1.69
CA ARG A 37 7.40 -0.05 -2.01
C ARG A 37 6.51 -0.13 -0.77
N THR A 38 7.03 -0.63 0.35
CA THR A 38 6.33 -0.70 1.63
C THR A 38 7.24 -0.38 2.79
N HIS A 39 6.68 0.28 3.81
CA HIS A 39 7.36 0.69 5.03
C HIS A 39 6.54 0.27 6.24
N VAL A 40 7.18 0.10 7.38
CA VAL A 40 6.51 -0.17 8.66
C VAL A 40 7.04 0.81 9.70
N PRO A 41 6.63 2.10 9.63
CA PRO A 41 6.97 3.05 10.67
C PRO A 41 6.39 2.63 12.01
N GLU A 42 7.09 3.03 13.06
CA GLU A 42 6.70 2.81 14.43
C GLU A 42 6.43 4.14 15.13
N PHE A 43 5.49 4.10 16.06
CA PHE A 43 5.10 5.24 16.87
C PHE A 43 5.06 4.82 18.34
N PHE A 44 5.40 5.73 19.24
CA PHE A 44 5.34 5.53 20.67
C PHE A 44 4.32 6.50 21.24
N PHE A 45 3.49 6.03 22.16
CA PHE A 45 2.47 6.79 22.86
C PHE A 45 2.59 6.53 24.36
N GLY A 46 2.27 7.56 25.19
CA GLY A 46 2.37 7.49 26.64
C GLY A 46 3.79 7.76 27.16
N GLU A 47 3.94 7.66 28.48
CA GLU A 47 5.18 7.89 29.20
C GLU A 47 5.59 6.65 30.00
N PHE A 48 6.90 6.48 30.19
CA PHE A 48 7.40 5.35 30.99
C PHE A 48 6.81 5.38 32.41
N PRO A 49 6.34 4.22 32.95
CA PRO A 49 6.43 2.85 32.39
C PRO A 49 5.30 2.44 31.45
N ASN A 50 4.31 3.28 31.18
CA ASN A 50 3.11 2.97 30.41
C ASN A 50 3.26 3.40 28.94
N VAL A 51 4.22 2.82 28.22
CA VAL A 51 4.47 3.13 26.81
C VAL A 51 3.79 2.10 25.91
N THR A 52 2.97 2.58 24.94
CA THR A 52 2.41 1.76 23.89
C THR A 52 3.20 1.97 22.58
N ARG A 53 3.62 0.89 21.96
CA ARG A 53 4.29 0.88 20.65
C ARG A 53 3.30 0.45 19.58
N LEU A 54 3.20 1.24 18.51
CA LEU A 54 2.30 1.00 17.37
C LEU A 54 3.10 0.90 16.07
N PHE A 55 2.85 -0.14 15.29
CA PHE A 55 3.38 -0.32 13.95
C PHE A 55 2.30 -0.05 12.91
N VAL A 56 2.61 0.80 11.92
CA VAL A 56 1.65 1.19 10.87
C VAL A 56 2.22 0.87 9.49
N PRO A 57 2.00 -0.32 8.94
CA PRO A 57 2.46 -0.65 7.60
C PRO A 57 1.89 0.32 6.56
N ARG A 58 2.75 0.90 5.73
CA ARG A 58 2.40 1.84 4.66
C ARG A 58 2.83 1.33 3.30
N LEU A 59 2.02 1.60 2.29
CA LEU A 59 2.27 1.29 0.88
C LEU A 59 1.42 2.22 0.00
N CYS A 60 1.43 2.03 -1.33
CA CYS A 60 0.51 2.76 -2.21
C CYS A 60 -0.94 2.43 -1.85
N MET A 61 -1.79 3.46 -1.76
CA MET A 61 -3.19 3.31 -1.37
C MET A 61 -4.10 2.86 -2.51
N HIS A 62 -3.59 2.73 -3.75
CA HIS A 62 -4.36 2.35 -4.94
C HIS A 62 -5.72 3.07 -5.02
N CYS A 63 -5.68 4.40 -4.88
CA CYS A 63 -6.85 5.27 -4.81
C CYS A 63 -7.80 5.07 -5.99
N GLU A 64 -9.13 5.21 -5.75
CA GLU A 64 -10.11 5.25 -6.84
C GLU A 64 -9.96 6.51 -7.66
N ASN A 65 -9.72 7.65 -6.99
CA ASN A 65 -9.44 8.94 -7.62
C ASN A 65 -7.95 9.30 -7.43
N PRO A 66 -7.03 8.71 -8.23
CA PRO A 66 -5.60 8.83 -7.98
C PRO A 66 -5.03 10.13 -8.54
N PRO A 67 -4.67 11.13 -7.72
CA PRO A 67 -4.11 12.39 -8.21
C PRO A 67 -2.79 12.18 -8.96
N CYS A 68 -2.06 11.13 -8.61
CA CYS A 68 -0.81 10.77 -9.27
C CYS A 68 -0.98 10.26 -10.73
N VAL A 69 -2.18 9.87 -11.12
CA VAL A 69 -2.53 9.56 -12.51
C VAL A 69 -2.84 10.84 -13.25
N SER A 70 -3.66 11.72 -12.67
CA SER A 70 -4.11 12.96 -13.29
C SER A 70 -2.97 13.92 -13.66
N VAL A 71 -1.89 13.92 -12.86
CA VAL A 71 -0.73 14.82 -13.10
C VAL A 71 0.35 14.21 -13.99
N CYS A 72 0.17 12.99 -14.51
CA CYS A 72 1.22 12.32 -15.28
C CYS A 72 1.23 12.82 -16.73
N PRO A 73 2.27 13.55 -17.19
CA PRO A 73 2.28 14.16 -18.53
C PRO A 73 2.39 13.13 -19.65
N THR A 74 2.97 11.95 -19.38
CA THR A 74 3.15 10.89 -20.38
C THR A 74 2.08 9.81 -20.31
N GLY A 75 1.16 9.87 -19.32
CA GLY A 75 0.23 8.78 -19.05
C GLY A 75 0.88 7.51 -18.47
N ALA A 76 2.16 7.56 -18.10
CA ALA A 76 2.86 6.41 -17.51
C ALA A 76 2.18 5.92 -16.23
N SER A 77 1.67 6.82 -15.40
CA SER A 77 0.88 6.46 -14.22
C SER A 77 -0.57 6.27 -14.63
N TYR A 78 -1.13 5.08 -14.39
CA TYR A 78 -2.50 4.73 -14.80
C TYR A 78 -3.19 3.86 -13.76
N LYS A 79 -4.50 3.72 -13.87
CA LYS A 79 -5.32 2.77 -13.13
C LYS A 79 -5.87 1.76 -14.12
N ASN A 80 -5.68 0.47 -13.85
CA ASN A 80 -6.21 -0.60 -14.69
C ASN A 80 -7.69 -0.89 -14.38
N GLU A 81 -8.29 -1.82 -15.11
CA GLU A 81 -9.71 -2.22 -14.99
C GLU A 81 -10.03 -2.84 -13.62
N ASP A 82 -9.07 -3.51 -12.98
CA ASP A 82 -9.20 -4.09 -11.64
C ASP A 82 -8.92 -3.08 -10.51
N GLY A 83 -8.85 -1.79 -10.86
CA GLY A 83 -8.68 -0.69 -9.92
C GLY A 83 -7.28 -0.57 -9.32
N VAL A 84 -6.30 -1.29 -9.85
CA VAL A 84 -4.91 -1.21 -9.40
C VAL A 84 -4.21 -0.03 -10.08
N VAL A 85 -3.63 0.86 -9.30
CA VAL A 85 -2.82 1.95 -9.87
C VAL A 85 -1.42 1.42 -10.17
N LEU A 86 -0.95 1.61 -11.40
CA LEU A 86 0.32 1.08 -11.93
C LEU A 86 1.16 2.18 -12.57
N VAL A 87 2.36 1.82 -13.04
CA VAL A 87 3.26 2.72 -13.79
C VAL A 87 3.87 1.94 -14.95
N HIS A 88 3.68 2.42 -16.17
CA HIS A 88 4.43 1.97 -17.34
C HIS A 88 5.83 2.56 -17.30
N HIS A 89 6.83 1.73 -16.98
CA HIS A 89 8.22 2.18 -16.85
C HIS A 89 8.80 2.66 -18.18
N ASP A 90 8.39 2.07 -19.30
CA ASP A 90 8.93 2.36 -20.63
C ASP A 90 8.64 3.79 -21.11
N ILE A 91 7.54 4.39 -20.64
CA ILE A 91 7.13 5.76 -21.00
C ILE A 91 7.26 6.74 -19.82
N CYS A 92 7.78 6.27 -18.67
CA CYS A 92 8.01 7.11 -17.51
C CYS A 92 9.29 7.94 -17.67
N ILE A 93 9.18 9.26 -17.66
CA ILE A 93 10.31 10.20 -17.80
C ILE A 93 10.90 10.64 -16.45
N GLY A 94 10.50 10.06 -15.33
CA GLY A 94 11.04 10.39 -14.01
C GLY A 94 10.78 11.83 -13.51
N CYS A 95 9.80 12.55 -14.06
CA CYS A 95 9.54 13.96 -13.77
C CYS A 95 9.11 14.26 -12.31
N LYS A 96 8.79 13.25 -11.52
CA LYS A 96 8.44 13.31 -10.09
C LYS A 96 7.10 13.99 -9.75
N TYR A 97 6.31 14.48 -10.72
CA TYR A 97 5.02 15.12 -10.43
C TYR A 97 4.08 14.21 -9.63
N CYS A 98 4.05 12.92 -9.93
CA CYS A 98 3.24 11.95 -9.19
C CYS A 98 3.76 11.67 -7.77
N ILE A 99 5.01 11.96 -7.44
CA ILE A 99 5.53 11.92 -6.06
C ILE A 99 4.94 13.09 -5.28
N VAL A 100 5.03 14.29 -5.83
CA VAL A 100 4.53 15.53 -5.18
C VAL A 100 3.00 15.48 -5.01
N ALA A 101 2.28 14.94 -6.00
CA ALA A 101 0.82 14.85 -5.97
C ALA A 101 0.29 13.74 -5.00
N CYS A 102 1.15 12.84 -4.53
CA CYS A 102 0.72 11.72 -3.68
C CYS A 102 0.63 12.16 -2.21
N PRO A 103 -0.56 12.26 -1.60
CA PRO A 103 -0.69 12.71 -0.21
C PRO A 103 -0.21 11.66 0.80
N TYR A 104 0.03 10.44 0.33
CA TYR A 104 0.47 9.30 1.15
C TYR A 104 1.98 9.05 1.08
N MET A 105 2.73 9.84 0.29
CA MET A 105 4.18 9.68 0.06
C MET A 105 4.57 8.24 -0.34
N ALA A 106 3.73 7.59 -1.15
CA ALA A 106 3.85 6.18 -1.49
C ALA A 106 4.63 5.93 -2.80
N ARG A 107 5.28 6.95 -3.35
CA ARG A 107 6.05 6.88 -4.60
C ARG A 107 7.47 7.38 -4.38
N TYR A 108 8.39 6.78 -5.09
CA TYR A 108 9.79 7.18 -5.08
C TYR A 108 10.41 7.08 -6.48
N LEU A 109 11.56 7.69 -6.69
CA LEU A 109 12.37 7.49 -7.88
C LEU A 109 13.28 6.27 -7.65
N ASP A 110 13.16 5.25 -8.49
CA ASP A 110 14.17 4.20 -8.61
C ASP A 110 15.34 4.77 -9.44
N GLU A 111 16.43 5.11 -8.77
CA GLU A 111 17.59 5.74 -9.41
C GLU A 111 18.33 4.79 -10.34
N ARG A 112 18.25 3.47 -10.12
CA ARG A 112 18.85 2.46 -11.01
C ARG A 112 18.17 2.45 -12.39
N LYS A 113 16.84 2.66 -12.39
CA LYS A 113 16.00 2.60 -13.58
C LYS A 113 15.66 3.99 -14.14
N GLY A 114 15.84 5.06 -13.36
CA GLY A 114 15.48 6.42 -13.73
C GLY A 114 13.97 6.67 -13.80
N VAL A 115 13.15 5.78 -13.23
CA VAL A 115 11.69 5.81 -13.31
C VAL A 115 11.04 5.86 -11.92
N ILE A 116 9.76 6.24 -11.86
CA ILE A 116 9.02 6.22 -10.62
C ILE A 116 8.54 4.81 -10.29
N ASP A 117 8.78 4.37 -9.06
CA ASP A 117 8.31 3.10 -8.56
C ASP A 117 7.40 3.25 -7.33
N LYS A 118 6.61 2.22 -7.05
CA LYS A 118 5.67 2.11 -5.92
C LYS A 118 5.11 0.71 -5.81
N CYS A 119 4.38 0.41 -4.73
CA CYS A 119 3.62 -0.84 -4.61
C CYS A 119 2.66 -1.05 -5.78
N THR A 120 2.67 -2.25 -6.36
CA THR A 120 1.80 -2.68 -7.47
C THR A 120 0.77 -3.73 -7.03
N PHE A 121 0.66 -4.03 -5.73
CA PHE A 121 -0.03 -5.23 -5.20
C PHE A 121 0.55 -6.55 -5.75
N CYS A 122 1.77 -6.53 -6.29
CA CYS A 122 2.36 -7.66 -7.04
C CYS A 122 1.44 -8.14 -8.17
N TYR A 123 0.73 -7.20 -8.84
CA TYR A 123 -0.36 -7.50 -9.76
C TYR A 123 0.10 -8.42 -10.88
N ASP A 124 1.10 -8.02 -11.66
CA ASP A 124 1.55 -8.75 -12.86
C ASP A 124 2.24 -10.08 -12.52
N ASN A 125 3.03 -10.12 -11.44
CA ASN A 125 3.86 -11.27 -11.11
C ASN A 125 3.22 -12.27 -10.14
N ARG A 126 2.08 -11.92 -9.50
CA ARG A 126 1.40 -12.82 -8.55
C ARG A 126 -0.12 -12.82 -8.67
N VAL A 127 -0.77 -11.64 -8.58
CA VAL A 127 -2.23 -11.56 -8.46
C VAL A 127 -2.94 -12.08 -9.71
N THR A 128 -2.44 -11.74 -10.92
CA THR A 128 -2.94 -12.29 -12.19
C THR A 128 -2.76 -13.80 -12.32
N GLN A 129 -1.89 -14.39 -11.52
CA GLN A 129 -1.63 -15.83 -11.44
C GLN A 129 -2.42 -16.52 -10.30
N GLY A 130 -3.36 -15.80 -9.66
CA GLY A 130 -4.15 -16.32 -8.54
C GLY A 130 -3.39 -16.43 -7.21
N ARG A 131 -2.22 -15.79 -7.08
CA ARG A 131 -1.41 -15.80 -5.86
C ARG A 131 -1.60 -14.51 -5.06
N LEU A 132 -1.44 -14.59 -3.76
CA LEU A 132 -1.45 -13.41 -2.90
C LEU A 132 -0.20 -12.54 -3.10
N PRO A 133 -0.28 -11.20 -2.87
CA PRO A 133 0.91 -10.36 -2.81
C PRO A 133 1.94 -10.90 -1.82
N ALA A 134 3.23 -10.82 -2.15
CA ALA A 134 4.30 -11.39 -1.34
C ALA A 134 4.28 -10.92 0.13
N CYS A 135 3.99 -9.64 0.36
CA CYS A 135 3.90 -9.06 1.70
C CYS A 135 2.68 -9.56 2.50
N VAL A 136 1.66 -10.13 1.86
CA VAL A 136 0.50 -10.76 2.52
C VAL A 136 0.85 -12.18 2.90
N GLU A 137 1.37 -12.96 1.94
CA GLU A 137 1.73 -14.37 2.14
C GLU A 137 2.79 -14.56 3.24
N THR A 138 3.74 -13.62 3.35
CA THR A 138 4.84 -13.68 4.33
C THR A 138 4.47 -13.07 5.70
N CYS A 139 3.28 -12.49 5.85
CA CYS A 139 2.93 -11.78 7.08
C CYS A 139 2.66 -12.73 8.24
N VAL A 140 3.61 -12.87 9.16
CA VAL A 140 3.54 -13.77 10.32
C VAL A 140 2.37 -13.43 11.25
N GLY A 141 2.06 -12.15 11.43
CA GLY A 141 0.95 -11.68 12.27
C GLY A 141 -0.39 -11.61 11.53
N HIS A 142 -0.47 -12.04 10.26
CA HIS A 142 -1.67 -11.92 9.41
C HIS A 142 -2.28 -10.51 9.41
N ALA A 143 -1.42 -9.51 9.60
CA ALA A 143 -1.83 -8.10 9.66
C ALA A 143 -2.18 -7.50 8.29
N ARG A 144 -1.91 -8.20 7.20
CA ARG A 144 -2.22 -7.79 5.83
C ARG A 144 -3.21 -8.77 5.21
N ILE A 145 -4.37 -8.28 4.86
CA ILE A 145 -5.47 -9.05 4.28
C ILE A 145 -5.72 -8.47 2.89
N PHE A 146 -5.68 -9.30 1.86
CA PHE A 146 -5.84 -8.87 0.46
C PHE A 146 -7.01 -9.60 -0.17
N GLY A 147 -7.79 -8.90 -0.99
CA GLY A 147 -8.94 -9.49 -1.68
C GLY A 147 -9.67 -8.52 -2.59
N ASP A 148 -10.83 -8.95 -3.05
CA ASP A 148 -11.70 -8.20 -3.92
C ASP A 148 -12.82 -7.49 -3.12
N LEU A 149 -13.01 -6.19 -3.38
CA LEU A 149 -14.10 -5.39 -2.80
C LEU A 149 -15.47 -5.64 -3.45
N GLU A 150 -15.52 -6.34 -4.58
CA GLU A 150 -16.78 -6.69 -5.26
C GLU A 150 -17.26 -8.11 -4.91
N ASP A 151 -16.41 -8.94 -4.25
CA ASP A 151 -16.78 -10.27 -3.79
C ASP A 151 -17.30 -10.23 -2.33
N PRO A 152 -18.60 -10.46 -2.10
CA PRO A 152 -19.18 -10.50 -0.74
C PRO A 152 -18.57 -11.58 0.17
N ASN A 153 -17.95 -12.61 -0.39
CA ASN A 153 -17.28 -13.65 0.39
C ASN A 153 -15.87 -13.26 0.82
N SER A 154 -15.27 -12.27 0.14
CA SER A 154 -13.94 -11.74 0.47
C SER A 154 -13.91 -11.16 1.89
N GLU A 155 -12.88 -11.49 2.64
CA GLU A 155 -12.64 -10.92 3.97
C GLU A 155 -12.46 -9.39 3.91
N VAL A 156 -11.78 -8.90 2.87
CA VAL A 156 -11.60 -7.46 2.63
C VAL A 156 -12.94 -6.75 2.46
N TYR A 157 -13.86 -7.32 1.68
CA TYR A 157 -15.21 -6.79 1.51
C TYR A 157 -15.95 -6.68 2.86
N LYS A 158 -15.96 -7.77 3.64
CA LYS A 158 -16.63 -7.81 4.95
C LYS A 158 -16.08 -6.77 5.91
N LEU A 159 -14.75 -6.65 6.01
CA LEU A 159 -14.10 -5.70 6.90
C LEU A 159 -14.32 -4.23 6.47
N ALA A 160 -14.27 -3.95 5.18
CA ALA A 160 -14.50 -2.60 4.65
C ALA A 160 -15.97 -2.17 4.82
N LYS A 161 -16.93 -3.07 4.57
CA LYS A 161 -18.38 -2.77 4.70
C LYS A 161 -18.86 -2.70 6.13
N SER A 162 -18.26 -3.42 7.06
CA SER A 162 -18.62 -3.37 8.49
C SER A 162 -18.22 -2.06 9.18
N GLY A 163 -17.39 -1.21 8.53
CA GLY A 163 -16.88 0.02 9.14
C GLY A 163 -15.76 -0.20 10.17
N VAL A 164 -15.35 -1.45 10.42
CA VAL A 164 -14.23 -1.77 11.31
C VAL A 164 -12.90 -1.33 10.68
N ALA A 165 -12.76 -1.52 9.37
CA ALA A 165 -11.62 -1.03 8.61
C ALA A 165 -11.95 0.32 7.97
N VAL A 166 -11.11 1.32 8.21
CA VAL A 166 -11.32 2.71 7.77
C VAL A 166 -10.24 3.16 6.81
N GLN A 167 -10.58 4.09 5.93
CA GLN A 167 -9.62 4.73 5.03
C GLN A 167 -8.77 5.76 5.78
N LEU A 168 -7.53 5.96 5.32
CA LEU A 168 -6.69 7.07 5.77
C LEU A 168 -7.04 8.34 4.98
N ARG A 169 -7.16 9.47 5.69
CA ARG A 169 -7.39 10.80 5.09
C ARG A 169 -8.58 10.82 4.12
N PRO A 170 -9.80 10.46 4.57
CA PRO A 170 -11.00 10.54 3.74
C PRO A 170 -11.32 11.98 3.29
N ASP A 171 -10.82 12.98 4.01
CA ASP A 171 -10.90 14.41 3.69
C ASP A 171 -10.29 14.78 2.32
N LEU A 172 -9.36 13.98 1.81
CA LEU A 172 -8.68 14.23 0.54
C LEU A 172 -9.45 13.72 -0.70
N LEU A 173 -10.57 13.04 -0.51
CA LEU A 173 -11.47 12.52 -1.56
C LEU A 173 -10.76 11.64 -2.61
N THR A 174 -9.63 11.06 -2.25
CA THR A 174 -8.87 10.16 -3.14
C THR A 174 -9.43 8.75 -3.18
N ASP A 175 -10.32 8.41 -2.26
CA ASP A 175 -10.95 7.10 -2.08
C ASP A 175 -9.93 5.94 -2.11
N PRO A 176 -9.06 5.82 -1.08
CA PRO A 176 -8.01 4.80 -1.02
C PRO A 176 -8.59 3.40 -0.86
N LYS A 177 -8.01 2.41 -1.56
CA LYS A 177 -8.36 0.99 -1.47
C LYS A 177 -7.49 0.21 -0.46
N VAL A 178 -6.73 0.90 0.34
CA VAL A 178 -6.06 0.33 1.52
C VAL A 178 -6.73 0.86 2.76
N PHE A 179 -7.29 -0.06 3.53
CA PHE A 179 -8.04 0.22 4.74
C PHE A 179 -7.22 -0.16 5.97
N TYR A 180 -7.53 0.43 7.11
CA TYR A 180 -6.82 0.17 8.36
C TYR A 180 -7.79 -0.16 9.49
N ILE A 181 -7.54 -1.28 10.16
CA ILE A 181 -8.11 -1.55 11.48
C ILE A 181 -7.16 -0.94 12.49
N ARG A 182 -7.65 0.04 13.24
CA ARG A 182 -6.82 0.81 14.17
C ARG A 182 -6.72 0.11 15.52
N ARG A 183 -5.52 0.07 16.07
CA ARG A 183 -5.32 -0.19 17.49
C ARG A 183 -5.71 1.06 18.27
N ALA A 184 -6.54 0.93 19.28
CA ALA A 184 -6.77 2.01 20.23
C ALA A 184 -5.46 2.31 20.96
N VAL A 185 -5.09 3.56 21.04
CA VAL A 185 -3.97 4.08 21.88
C VAL A 185 -4.61 5.05 22.84
N GLU A 186 -4.34 4.88 24.13
CA GLU A 186 -4.69 5.86 25.14
C GLU A 186 -3.72 7.04 24.98
N GLU A 187 -4.28 8.26 24.97
CA GLU A 187 -3.51 9.51 24.90
C GLU A 187 -2.86 9.83 26.24
#